data_fae76676c94882c9c339c6c68e18380b
#
_entry.id   fae76676c94882c9c339c6c68e18380b
#
_cell.length_a   1.000
_cell.length_b   1.000
_cell.length_c   1.000
_cell.angle_alpha   90.00
_cell.angle_beta   90.00
_cell.angle_gamma   90.00
#
_symmetry.space_group_name_H-M   'P 1'
#
loop_
_entity.id
_entity.type
_entity.pdbx_description
1 polymer ?
#
loop_
_entity_poly.entity_id
_entity_poly.type
_entity_poly.pdbx_seq_one_letter_code
_entity_poly.pdbx_strand_id
1 'polypeptide(L)'
;VATGRTDAVKTPSGSEESNTDGKHACKYRGIENLWGNTFTWCDGISFSSEKVYVCTDPASYTAGKTASPYVYQGNRASGYNYIKKVEPLGRNPLIQYATEVGGSETTYFCDYAYVGGSVLAVGGYWLNSADAGLWYWSGSYNPSVAASSLGGRLCYKPL
;
A
#
# COMPACT_ATOMS: atom_id res chain seq x y z
N VAL A 1 2.07 16.85 0.08
CA VAL A 1 1.59 16.71 1.46
C VAL A 1 2.80 16.48 2.36
N ALA A 2 2.97 17.28 3.40
CA ALA A 2 3.96 17.00 4.43
C ALA A 2 3.40 15.92 5.35
N THR A 3 3.95 14.73 5.29
CA THR A 3 3.60 13.63 6.18
C THR A 3 4.46 13.68 7.46
N GLY A 4 3.97 13.13 8.56
CA GLY A 4 4.70 13.08 9.84
C GLY A 4 4.48 14.28 10.78
N ARG A 5 3.61 15.23 10.44
CA ARG A 5 3.29 16.39 11.29
C ARG A 5 1.79 16.39 11.65
N THR A 6 1.34 15.37 12.34
CA THR A 6 -0.07 15.15 12.61
C THR A 6 -0.49 15.52 14.04
N ASP A 7 0.45 15.76 14.95
CA ASP A 7 0.17 16.06 16.36
C ASP A 7 -0.71 17.30 16.56
N ALA A 8 -0.54 18.31 15.71
CA ALA A 8 -1.36 19.53 15.76
C ALA A 8 -2.72 19.39 15.08
N VAL A 9 -2.97 18.33 14.33
CA VAL A 9 -4.22 18.11 13.59
C VAL A 9 -5.28 17.55 14.54
N LYS A 10 -6.20 18.40 14.98
CA LYS A 10 -7.27 18.04 15.93
C LYS A 10 -8.46 17.37 15.24
N THR A 11 -8.66 17.64 13.96
CA THR A 11 -9.76 17.06 13.19
C THR A 11 -9.50 15.59 12.86
N PRO A 12 -10.53 14.72 12.84
CA PRO A 12 -10.38 13.31 12.50
C PRO A 12 -9.94 13.06 11.06
N SER A 13 -10.12 14.04 10.16
CA SER A 13 -9.83 13.87 8.73
C SER A 13 -9.18 15.12 8.15
N GLY A 14 -8.20 14.89 7.29
CA GLY A 14 -7.55 15.96 6.52
C GLY A 14 -6.57 16.81 7.34
N SER A 15 -6.31 17.98 6.83
CA SER A 15 -5.55 19.05 7.47
C SER A 15 -6.50 20.13 7.96
N GLU A 16 -6.13 20.89 8.99
CA GLU A 16 -6.93 22.03 9.47
C GLU A 16 -6.99 23.18 8.46
N GLU A 17 -6.02 23.23 7.55
CA GLU A 17 -5.91 24.26 6.51
C GLU A 17 -5.79 23.64 5.12
N SER A 18 -5.97 24.46 4.09
CA SER A 18 -5.80 24.05 2.70
C SER A 18 -4.39 23.53 2.46
N ASN A 19 -4.30 22.34 1.87
CA ASN A 19 -3.04 21.67 1.58
C ASN A 19 -2.46 22.08 0.21
N THR A 20 -2.43 23.37 -0.07
CA THR A 20 -1.96 23.89 -1.35
C THR A 20 -0.44 24.06 -1.41
N ASP A 21 0.22 24.15 -0.26
CA ASP A 21 1.68 24.34 -0.15
C ASP A 21 2.44 23.02 0.04
N GLY A 22 1.74 21.88 0.05
CA GLY A 22 2.32 20.55 0.25
C GLY A 22 2.90 20.29 1.64
N LYS A 23 2.64 21.16 2.63
CA LYS A 23 3.27 21.09 3.97
C LYS A 23 2.32 20.61 5.06
N HIS A 24 1.05 20.45 4.76
CA HIS A 24 0.05 20.09 5.75
C HIS A 24 0.03 18.58 6.02
N ALA A 25 -0.24 18.24 7.25
CA ALA A 25 -0.28 16.86 7.73
C ALA A 25 -1.41 16.06 7.09
N CYS A 26 -1.17 14.77 6.85
CA CYS A 26 -2.15 13.84 6.32
C CYS A 26 -2.80 13.03 7.45
N LYS A 27 -4.11 13.22 7.65
CA LYS A 27 -4.89 12.47 8.62
C LYS A 27 -6.27 12.14 8.04
N TYR A 28 -6.72 10.92 8.20
CA TYR A 28 -8.04 10.48 7.75
C TYR A 28 -8.66 9.53 8.76
N ARG A 29 -9.83 9.88 9.29
CA ARG A 29 -10.56 9.10 10.32
C ARG A 29 -9.68 8.70 11.51
N GLY A 30 -8.81 9.61 11.97
CA GLY A 30 -7.89 9.35 13.05
C GLY A 30 -6.61 8.58 12.67
N ILE A 31 -6.51 8.09 11.44
CA ILE A 31 -5.32 7.42 10.94
C ILE A 31 -4.39 8.48 10.33
N GLU A 32 -3.15 8.49 10.81
CA GLU A 32 -2.13 9.45 10.41
C GLU A 32 -1.19 8.88 9.36
N ASN A 33 -0.73 9.74 8.46
CA ASN A 33 0.31 9.39 7.48
C ASN A 33 -0.02 8.14 6.67
N LEU A 34 -1.21 8.08 6.07
CA LEU A 34 -1.65 6.96 5.24
C LEU A 34 -0.71 6.67 4.07
N TRP A 35 0.01 7.69 3.60
CA TRP A 35 1.00 7.57 2.53
C TRP A 35 2.14 8.58 2.71
N GLY A 36 3.26 8.35 2.02
CA GLY A 36 4.36 9.32 1.83
C GLY A 36 5.27 9.54 3.03
N ASN A 37 5.09 8.86 4.15
CA ASN A 37 6.00 8.91 5.29
C ASN A 37 6.84 7.63 5.40
N THR A 38 6.18 6.53 5.67
CA THR A 38 6.79 5.20 5.66
C THR A 38 5.88 4.25 4.89
N PHE A 39 6.46 3.31 4.18
CA PHE A 39 5.68 2.18 3.69
C PHE A 39 5.01 1.46 4.85
N THR A 40 3.78 1.07 4.64
CA THR A 40 3.05 0.23 5.60
C THR A 40 3.01 -1.20 5.10
N TRP A 41 3.52 -2.15 5.90
CA TRP A 41 3.40 -3.57 5.64
C TRP A 41 1.94 -4.02 5.63
N CYS A 42 1.60 -4.87 4.68
CA CYS A 42 0.29 -5.53 4.62
C CYS A 42 0.44 -7.04 4.79
N ASP A 43 -0.07 -7.56 5.90
CA ASP A 43 -0.15 -9.00 6.12
C ASP A 43 -1.32 -9.63 5.34
N GLY A 44 -1.24 -10.96 5.17
CA GLY A 44 -2.27 -11.73 4.50
C GLY A 44 -2.20 -11.68 2.97
N ILE A 45 -1.26 -10.92 2.38
CA ILE A 45 -1.05 -10.83 0.93
C ILE A 45 0.38 -11.22 0.61
N SER A 46 0.56 -12.16 -0.30
CA SER A 46 1.87 -12.63 -0.73
C SER A 46 1.93 -12.77 -2.25
N PHE A 47 3.13 -12.66 -2.79
CA PHE A 47 3.39 -12.75 -4.22
C PHE A 47 4.36 -13.88 -4.55
N SER A 48 4.14 -14.48 -5.74
CA SER A 48 5.12 -15.34 -6.41
C SER A 48 5.13 -14.94 -7.88
N SER A 49 6.16 -14.25 -8.32
CA SER A 49 6.18 -13.53 -9.60
C SER A 49 4.97 -12.59 -9.70
N GLU A 50 4.18 -12.67 -10.76
CA GLU A 50 2.95 -11.88 -10.93
C GLU A 50 1.76 -12.43 -10.15
N LYS A 51 1.83 -13.66 -9.62
CA LYS A 51 0.71 -14.30 -8.93
C LYS A 51 0.51 -13.69 -7.54
N VAL A 52 -0.75 -13.39 -7.24
CA VAL A 52 -1.20 -12.84 -5.96
C VAL A 52 -1.92 -13.90 -5.16
N TYR A 53 -1.51 -14.07 -3.92
CA TYR A 53 -2.10 -15.01 -2.97
C TYR A 53 -2.60 -14.27 -1.75
N VAL A 54 -3.79 -14.63 -1.27
CA VAL A 54 -4.43 -13.98 -0.13
C VAL A 54 -4.83 -15.02 0.91
N CYS A 55 -4.56 -14.71 2.16
CA CYS A 55 -5.09 -15.38 3.33
C CYS A 55 -6.02 -14.42 4.06
N THR A 56 -7.23 -14.84 4.40
CA THR A 56 -8.22 -14.01 5.10
C THR A 56 -8.32 -14.34 6.59
N ASP A 57 -7.56 -15.31 7.05
CA ASP A 57 -7.48 -15.67 8.46
C ASP A 57 -6.24 -15.05 9.11
N PRO A 58 -6.40 -14.02 9.97
CA PRO A 58 -5.26 -13.35 10.61
C PRO A 58 -4.38 -14.28 11.46
N ALA A 59 -4.96 -15.34 12.04
CA ALA A 59 -4.19 -16.30 12.85
C ALA A 59 -3.21 -17.14 12.01
N SER A 60 -3.42 -17.16 10.70
CA SER A 60 -2.62 -17.95 9.74
C SER A 60 -1.66 -17.08 8.91
N TYR A 61 -1.56 -15.79 9.17
CA TYR A 61 -0.68 -14.91 8.41
C TYR A 61 0.78 -15.32 8.53
N THR A 62 1.43 -15.46 7.38
CA THR A 62 2.85 -15.75 7.29
C THR A 62 3.40 -15.02 6.06
N ALA A 63 4.31 -14.10 6.28
CA ALA A 63 4.86 -13.25 5.24
C ALA A 63 5.54 -14.08 4.13
N GLY A 64 5.18 -13.78 2.88
CA GLY A 64 5.73 -14.44 1.70
C GLY A 64 5.23 -15.86 1.43
N LYS A 65 4.31 -16.40 2.24
CA LYS A 65 3.74 -17.74 2.04
C LYS A 65 2.72 -17.74 0.89
N THR A 66 2.77 -18.76 0.04
CA THR A 66 1.85 -18.94 -1.09
C THR A 66 1.09 -20.28 -1.06
N ALA A 67 1.47 -21.18 -0.13
CA ALA A 67 0.74 -22.43 0.12
C ALA A 67 -0.44 -22.20 1.08
N SER A 68 -1.35 -23.16 1.14
CA SER A 68 -2.51 -23.12 2.06
C SER A 68 -2.11 -22.61 3.47
N PRO A 69 -2.89 -21.72 4.08
CA PRO A 69 -4.23 -21.26 3.70
C PRO A 69 -4.26 -20.06 2.73
N TYR A 70 -3.14 -19.68 2.13
CA TYR A 70 -3.10 -18.65 1.09
C TYR A 70 -3.70 -19.19 -0.21
N VAL A 71 -4.63 -18.44 -0.80
CA VAL A 71 -5.35 -18.82 -2.01
C VAL A 71 -4.98 -17.89 -3.14
N TYR A 72 -4.66 -18.46 -4.30
CA TYR A 72 -4.41 -17.70 -5.52
C TYR A 72 -5.65 -16.89 -5.92
N GLN A 73 -5.45 -15.61 -6.19
CA GLN A 73 -6.52 -14.67 -6.52
C GLN A 73 -6.45 -14.14 -7.97
N GLY A 74 -5.33 -14.24 -8.61
CA GLY A 74 -5.10 -13.68 -9.94
C GLY A 74 -3.69 -13.11 -10.08
N ASN A 75 -3.45 -12.39 -11.18
CA ASN A 75 -2.15 -11.81 -11.47
C ASN A 75 -2.18 -10.28 -11.28
N ARG A 76 -1.15 -9.74 -10.64
CA ARG A 76 -0.82 -8.31 -10.67
C ARG A 76 -0.15 -7.94 -12.00
N ALA A 77 -0.04 -6.65 -12.29
CA ALA A 77 0.77 -6.17 -13.41
C ALA A 77 2.19 -6.72 -13.34
N SER A 78 2.76 -7.00 -14.50
CA SER A 78 4.19 -7.28 -14.66
C SER A 78 4.93 -5.95 -14.86
N GLY A 79 6.09 -5.79 -14.23
CA GLY A 79 6.87 -4.56 -14.31
C GLY A 79 6.50 -3.53 -13.24
N TYR A 80 7.14 -2.38 -13.30
CA TYR A 80 6.96 -1.25 -12.39
C TYR A 80 6.75 0.03 -13.19
N ASN A 81 5.68 0.74 -12.87
CA ASN A 81 5.35 2.04 -13.45
C ASN A 81 4.14 2.62 -12.71
N TYR A 82 3.68 3.82 -13.11
CA TYR A 82 2.42 4.38 -12.65
C TYR A 82 1.25 3.45 -12.98
N ILE A 83 0.32 3.33 -12.04
CA ILE A 83 -0.85 2.46 -12.16
C ILE A 83 -1.79 3.02 -13.22
N LYS A 84 -2.18 2.18 -14.17
CA LYS A 84 -3.15 2.51 -15.21
C LYS A 84 -4.51 1.90 -14.93
N LYS A 85 -4.54 0.70 -14.35
CA LYS A 85 -5.78 -0.03 -14.06
C LYS A 85 -5.67 -0.76 -12.73
N VAL A 86 -6.74 -0.67 -11.95
CA VAL A 86 -6.93 -1.44 -10.71
C VAL A 86 -8.17 -2.29 -10.86
N GLU A 87 -8.11 -3.55 -10.48
CA GLU A 87 -9.23 -4.49 -10.55
C GLU A 87 -9.29 -5.34 -9.28
N PRO A 88 -10.51 -5.73 -8.87
CA PRO A 88 -10.65 -6.78 -7.87
C PRO A 88 -10.18 -8.09 -8.48
N LEU A 89 -9.36 -8.83 -7.76
CA LEU A 89 -8.89 -10.14 -8.20
C LEU A 89 -9.54 -11.26 -7.40
N GLY A 90 -9.90 -12.33 -8.10
CA GLY A 90 -10.42 -13.56 -7.51
C GLY A 90 -11.75 -13.40 -6.79
N ARG A 91 -11.85 -14.04 -5.62
CA ARG A 91 -13.11 -14.15 -4.85
C ARG A 91 -13.29 -13.06 -3.79
N ASN A 92 -12.32 -12.17 -3.63
CA ASN A 92 -12.38 -11.11 -2.62
C ASN A 92 -12.43 -9.73 -3.29
N PRO A 93 -13.63 -9.17 -3.54
CA PRO A 93 -13.79 -7.89 -4.23
C PRO A 93 -13.30 -6.68 -3.43
N LEU A 94 -13.03 -6.84 -2.13
CA LEU A 94 -12.49 -5.78 -1.29
C LEU A 94 -10.97 -5.59 -1.49
N ILE A 95 -10.31 -6.56 -2.11
CA ILE A 95 -8.89 -6.50 -2.41
C ILE A 95 -8.72 -6.18 -3.89
N GLN A 96 -8.20 -5.00 -4.17
CA GLN A 96 -7.95 -4.53 -5.52
C GLN A 96 -6.44 -4.42 -5.77
N TYR A 97 -6.04 -4.76 -6.99
CA TYR A 97 -4.64 -4.76 -7.39
C TYR A 97 -4.42 -3.96 -8.67
N ALA A 98 -3.22 -3.43 -8.81
CA ALA A 98 -2.76 -2.91 -10.09
C ALA A 98 -2.60 -4.07 -11.08
N THR A 99 -3.48 -4.13 -12.07
CA THR A 99 -3.46 -5.14 -13.15
C THR A 99 -2.83 -4.64 -14.42
N GLU A 100 -2.72 -3.32 -14.58
CA GLU A 100 -2.02 -2.69 -15.69
C GLU A 100 -1.23 -1.47 -15.18
N VAL A 101 0.00 -1.32 -15.66
CA VAL A 101 0.86 -0.16 -15.42
C VAL A 101 1.22 0.50 -16.76
N GLY A 102 1.66 1.76 -16.72
CA GLY A 102 1.99 2.53 -17.93
C GLY A 102 1.31 3.90 -17.97
N GLY A 103 0.80 4.34 -16.82
CA GLY A 103 0.34 5.72 -16.62
C GLY A 103 1.51 6.72 -16.48
N SER A 104 1.22 7.88 -15.95
CA SER A 104 2.19 8.91 -15.58
C SER A 104 1.76 9.58 -14.26
N GLU A 105 2.59 10.43 -13.70
CA GLU A 105 2.28 11.20 -12.49
C GLU A 105 1.05 12.11 -12.61
N THR A 106 0.55 12.34 -13.83
CA THR A 106 -0.61 13.20 -14.12
C THR A 106 -1.77 12.46 -14.77
N THR A 107 -1.67 11.13 -14.96
CA THR A 107 -2.71 10.33 -15.62
C THR A 107 -3.14 9.15 -14.78
N TYR A 108 -4.39 8.73 -14.92
CA TYR A 108 -5.02 7.61 -14.22
C TYR A 108 -4.95 7.79 -12.70
N PHE A 109 -4.29 6.86 -11.99
CA PHE A 109 -4.22 6.87 -10.52
C PHE A 109 -3.11 7.75 -9.96
N CYS A 110 -2.16 8.20 -10.78
CA CYS A 110 -1.00 9.01 -10.37
C CYS A 110 -0.11 8.36 -9.28
N ASP A 111 -0.32 7.10 -8.97
CA ASP A 111 0.40 6.31 -7.98
C ASP A 111 1.20 5.20 -8.65
N TYR A 112 2.25 4.74 -8.00
CA TYR A 112 3.21 3.81 -8.57
C TYR A 112 3.00 2.37 -8.09
N ALA A 113 3.21 1.39 -8.96
CA ALA A 113 3.29 -0.01 -8.61
C ALA A 113 4.70 -0.55 -8.82
N TYR A 114 5.26 -1.21 -7.82
CA TYR A 114 6.59 -1.83 -7.87
C TYR A 114 6.48 -3.33 -7.64
N VAL A 115 7.20 -4.12 -8.44
CA VAL A 115 7.15 -5.59 -8.38
C VAL A 115 8.56 -6.17 -8.17
N GLY A 116 8.66 -7.42 -7.70
CA GLY A 116 9.94 -8.13 -7.58
C GLY A 116 10.13 -8.92 -6.30
N GLY A 117 9.38 -8.64 -5.24
CA GLY A 117 9.44 -9.36 -3.96
C GLY A 117 8.22 -10.24 -3.70
N SER A 118 8.11 -10.71 -2.47
CA SER A 118 7.09 -11.67 -2.04
C SER A 118 6.05 -11.13 -1.05
N VAL A 119 6.23 -9.91 -0.54
CA VAL A 119 5.33 -9.25 0.41
C VAL A 119 4.91 -7.88 -0.08
N LEU A 120 3.76 -7.39 0.40
CA LEU A 120 3.21 -6.10 0.02
C LEU A 120 3.53 -5.02 1.06
N ALA A 121 4.01 -3.87 0.57
CA ALA A 121 4.04 -2.62 1.31
C ALA A 121 3.31 -1.53 0.51
N VAL A 122 2.59 -0.65 1.19
CA VAL A 122 1.74 0.37 0.56
C VAL A 122 2.07 1.78 1.03
N GLY A 123 1.63 2.78 0.25
CA GLY A 123 1.64 4.19 0.63
C GLY A 123 2.87 4.97 0.20
N GLY A 124 3.98 4.32 -0.11
CA GLY A 124 5.24 5.02 -0.38
C GLY A 124 5.90 5.61 0.88
N TYR A 125 7.10 6.12 0.75
CA TYR A 125 7.87 6.74 1.83
C TYR A 125 8.41 8.11 1.39
N TRP A 126 9.07 8.83 2.30
CA TRP A 126 9.45 10.24 2.13
C TRP A 126 10.32 10.57 0.91
N LEU A 127 11.01 9.59 0.31
CA LEU A 127 11.80 9.80 -0.92
C LEU A 127 11.04 9.50 -2.22
N ASN A 128 9.81 8.97 -2.14
CA ASN A 128 9.06 8.64 -3.35
C ASN A 128 8.46 9.86 -4.08
N SER A 129 8.47 11.04 -3.45
CA SER A 129 7.97 12.27 -4.06
C SER A 129 6.57 12.08 -4.70
N ALA A 130 6.43 12.35 -5.99
CA ALA A 130 5.17 12.22 -6.73
C ALA A 130 4.67 10.77 -6.88
N ASP A 131 5.54 9.79 -6.73
CA ASP A 131 5.16 8.37 -6.80
C ASP A 131 4.37 7.91 -5.56
N ALA A 132 4.53 8.60 -4.41
CA ALA A 132 3.86 8.23 -3.18
C ALA A 132 2.38 8.60 -3.21
N GLY A 133 1.52 7.68 -2.83
CA GLY A 133 0.09 7.91 -2.74
C GLY A 133 -0.66 6.76 -2.10
N LEU A 134 -1.97 6.93 -1.97
CA LEU A 134 -2.84 5.94 -1.32
C LEU A 134 -2.83 4.58 -2.02
N TRP A 135 -2.65 4.59 -3.32
CA TRP A 135 -2.63 3.40 -4.18
C TRP A 135 -1.22 2.93 -4.54
N TYR A 136 -0.18 3.53 -3.94
CA TYR A 136 1.18 3.04 -4.17
C TYR A 136 1.36 1.64 -3.59
N TRP A 137 1.76 0.71 -4.45
CA TRP A 137 2.00 -0.68 -4.08
C TRP A 137 3.44 -1.07 -4.36
N SER A 138 4.14 -1.44 -3.32
CA SER A 138 5.47 -2.03 -3.44
C SER A 138 5.41 -3.51 -3.11
N GLY A 139 5.55 -4.34 -4.14
CA GLY A 139 5.79 -5.76 -4.00
C GLY A 139 7.26 -6.13 -4.18
N SER A 140 8.18 -5.20 -3.92
CA SER A 140 9.62 -5.42 -4.14
C SER A 140 10.36 -6.00 -2.94
N TYR A 141 9.70 -6.12 -1.81
CA TYR A 141 10.31 -6.54 -0.56
C TYR A 141 10.16 -8.04 -0.30
N ASN A 142 11.12 -8.58 0.46
CA ASN A 142 11.06 -9.90 1.06
C ASN A 142 10.80 -9.78 2.56
N PRO A 143 10.29 -10.83 3.24
CA PRO A 143 9.90 -10.78 4.65
C PRO A 143 11.00 -10.38 5.62
N SER A 144 12.26 -10.60 5.27
CA SER A 144 13.42 -10.31 6.11
C SER A 144 13.92 -8.86 6.02
N VAL A 145 13.32 -8.05 5.15
CA VAL A 145 13.78 -6.66 4.97
C VAL A 145 13.32 -5.79 6.13
N ALA A 146 14.27 -5.11 6.75
CA ALA A 146 14.04 -4.08 7.74
C ALA A 146 14.74 -2.79 7.31
N ALA A 147 14.00 -1.67 7.31
CA ALA A 147 14.53 -0.37 6.95
C ALA A 147 13.75 0.73 7.68
N SER A 148 14.37 1.90 7.85
CA SER A 148 13.72 3.07 8.46
C SER A 148 12.50 3.57 7.65
N SER A 149 12.44 3.23 6.36
CA SER A 149 11.32 3.55 5.46
C SER A 149 10.15 2.57 5.54
N LEU A 150 10.24 1.54 6.35
CA LEU A 150 9.24 0.49 6.49
C LEU A 150 8.63 0.52 7.90
N GLY A 151 7.32 0.48 7.97
CA GLY A 151 6.58 0.45 9.23
C GLY A 151 5.40 -0.52 9.16
N GLY A 152 4.70 -0.66 10.28
CA GLY A 152 3.49 -1.47 10.39
C GLY A 152 2.43 -0.74 11.20
N ARG A 153 1.19 -1.15 10.99
CA ARG A 153 0.04 -0.70 11.78
C ARG A 153 -0.71 -1.92 12.26
N LEU A 154 -1.11 -1.91 13.51
CA LEU A 154 -2.00 -2.93 14.03
C LEU A 154 -3.43 -2.60 13.59
N CYS A 155 -4.14 -3.63 13.13
CA CYS A 155 -5.57 -3.56 12.88
C CYS A 155 -6.29 -4.37 13.95
N TYR A 156 -7.18 -3.73 14.69
CA TYR A 156 -8.06 -4.41 15.63
C TYR A 156 -9.43 -4.61 15.00
N LYS A 157 -9.87 -5.86 14.93
CA LYS A 157 -11.25 -6.21 14.58
C LYS A 157 -11.96 -6.56 15.88
N PRO A 158 -12.92 -5.77 16.35
CA PRO A 158 -13.75 -6.19 17.49
C PRO A 158 -14.54 -7.45 17.13
N LEU A 159 -14.67 -8.33 18.11
CA LEU A 159 -15.45 -9.58 18.03
C LEU A 159 -16.94 -9.27 17.90
#